data_a67a830f8cec87156f440360cf4df481
#
_entry.id   a67a830f8cec87156f440360cf4df481
#
_cell.length_a   1.000
_cell.length_b   1.000
_cell.length_c   1.000
_cell.angle_alpha   90.00
_cell.angle_beta   90.00
_cell.angle_gamma   90.00
#
_symmetry.space_group_name_H-M   'P 1'
#
loop_
_entity.id
_entity.type
_entity.pdbx_description
1 polymer ?
#
loop_
_entity_poly.entity_id
_entity_poly.type
_entity_poly.pdbx_seq_one_letter_code
_entity_poly.pdbx_strand_id
1 'polypeptide(L)'
;GLGDVYKRQKYCDGRKTVVFLPLVKTSQKFCNILNENGFKAAEINGNSDNRSEILNDFNSGKYNVICNSMLLTEGWDCPSVDCVVVLRPTKVRSLYCQMVGRGTRLSPETGKTELLILDFLWHTERHELCRPAHLICENEEVAQKMTENLEASGCPIDIEEAEVQASEDVVVQREEALAKQLSEMKKRKRKLVDPIQFEMSIQAEDLSGYAPVS
;
A
#
# COMPACT_ATOMS: atom_id res chain seq x y z
N GLY A 1 -5.80 -18.10 0.81
CA GLY A 1 -6.21 -19.25 -0.02
C GLY A 1 -5.03 -19.92 -0.69
N LEU A 2 -5.27 -20.85 -1.64
CA LEU A 2 -4.19 -21.56 -2.38
C LEU A 2 -3.27 -20.60 -3.15
N GLY A 3 -3.80 -19.45 -3.63
CA GLY A 3 -3.01 -18.43 -4.30
C GLY A 3 -1.96 -17.77 -3.40
N ASP A 4 -2.26 -17.59 -2.13
CA ASP A 4 -1.34 -17.00 -1.15
C ASP A 4 -0.20 -17.98 -0.80
N VAL A 5 -0.51 -19.28 -0.73
CA VAL A 5 0.49 -20.34 -0.54
C VAL A 5 1.44 -20.40 -1.74
N TYR A 6 0.92 -20.33 -2.97
CA TYR A 6 1.72 -20.36 -4.19
C TYR A 6 2.66 -19.15 -4.28
N LYS A 7 2.15 -17.94 -4.00
CA LYS A 7 3.00 -16.73 -3.98
C LYS A 7 4.08 -16.83 -2.91
N ARG A 8 3.73 -17.38 -1.74
CA ARG A 8 4.74 -17.62 -0.70
C ARG A 8 5.83 -18.60 -1.17
N GLN A 9 5.49 -19.70 -1.84
CA GLN A 9 6.48 -20.61 -2.39
C GLN A 9 7.43 -19.89 -3.36
N LYS A 10 6.88 -19.03 -4.22
CA LYS A 10 7.67 -18.32 -5.24
C LYS A 10 8.66 -17.32 -4.64
N TYR A 11 8.29 -16.61 -3.58
CA TYR A 11 9.07 -15.46 -3.07
C TYR A 11 9.70 -15.70 -1.69
N CYS A 12 9.18 -16.62 -0.89
CA CYS A 12 9.58 -16.82 0.50
C CYS A 12 10.22 -18.18 0.78
N ASP A 13 10.62 -18.91 -0.26
CA ASP A 13 11.27 -20.21 -0.04
C ASP A 13 12.56 -20.03 0.74
N GLY A 14 12.70 -20.80 1.84
CA GLY A 14 13.84 -20.72 2.75
C GLY A 14 13.85 -19.53 3.70
N ARG A 15 12.96 -18.50 3.54
CA ARG A 15 12.93 -17.32 4.38
C ARG A 15 12.23 -17.55 5.72
N LYS A 16 12.74 -16.92 6.78
CA LYS A 16 12.07 -16.84 8.08
C LYS A 16 10.91 -15.85 8.01
N THR A 17 9.70 -16.37 8.01
CA THR A 17 8.49 -15.62 7.68
C THR A 17 7.55 -15.48 8.87
N VAL A 18 7.02 -14.28 9.05
CA VAL A 18 5.90 -14.01 9.97
C VAL A 18 4.66 -13.63 9.16
N VAL A 19 3.55 -14.29 9.44
CA VAL A 19 2.25 -14.05 8.79
C VAL A 19 1.28 -13.46 9.80
N PHE A 20 0.76 -12.28 9.51
CA PHE A 20 -0.26 -11.62 10.32
C PHE A 20 -1.65 -11.89 9.76
N LEU A 21 -2.52 -12.51 10.56
CA LEU A 21 -3.88 -12.87 10.19
C LEU A 21 -4.90 -12.19 11.12
N PRO A 22 -6.16 -11.98 10.67
CA PRO A 22 -7.14 -11.24 11.46
C PRO A 22 -7.73 -12.04 12.64
N LEU A 23 -7.83 -13.37 12.51
CA LEU A 23 -8.54 -14.23 13.46
C LEU A 23 -7.76 -15.50 13.78
N VAL A 24 -7.89 -15.99 15.02
CA VAL A 24 -7.27 -17.25 15.48
C VAL A 24 -7.64 -18.43 14.57
N LYS A 25 -8.91 -18.62 14.28
CA LYS A 25 -9.38 -19.71 13.41
C LYS A 25 -8.78 -19.66 12.01
N THR A 26 -8.62 -18.45 11.46
CA THR A 26 -8.00 -18.26 10.15
C THR A 26 -6.50 -18.56 10.21
N SER A 27 -5.83 -18.15 11.30
CA SER A 27 -4.41 -18.41 11.55
C SER A 27 -4.13 -19.91 11.63
N GLN A 28 -4.90 -20.63 12.41
CA GLN A 28 -4.79 -22.10 12.55
C GLN A 28 -5.03 -22.83 11.22
N LYS A 29 -6.09 -22.44 10.50
CA LYS A 29 -6.39 -23.03 9.18
C LYS A 29 -5.27 -22.76 8.18
N PHE A 30 -4.73 -21.54 8.15
CA PHE A 30 -3.65 -21.16 7.25
C PHE A 30 -2.35 -21.90 7.59
N CYS A 31 -2.03 -22.04 8.89
CA CYS A 31 -0.89 -22.82 9.37
C CYS A 31 -0.99 -24.29 8.92
N ASN A 32 -2.17 -24.91 9.03
CA ASN A 32 -2.39 -26.28 8.58
C ASN A 32 -2.18 -26.42 7.07
N ILE A 33 -2.73 -25.51 6.27
CA ILE A 33 -2.54 -25.49 4.81
C ILE A 33 -1.05 -25.36 4.45
N LEU A 34 -0.30 -24.53 5.17
CA LEU A 34 1.15 -24.40 4.96
C LEU A 34 1.87 -25.73 5.23
N ASN A 35 1.57 -26.38 6.35
CA ASN A 35 2.18 -27.67 6.71
C ASN A 35 1.81 -28.78 5.71
N GLU A 36 0.57 -28.85 5.23
CA GLU A 36 0.12 -29.77 4.18
C GLU A 36 0.88 -29.54 2.85
N ASN A 37 1.36 -28.32 2.61
CA ASN A 37 2.17 -27.97 1.44
C ASN A 37 3.68 -27.99 1.69
N GLY A 38 4.13 -28.65 2.77
CA GLY A 38 5.54 -28.93 3.04
C GLY A 38 6.30 -27.80 3.75
N PHE A 39 5.62 -26.74 4.21
CA PHE A 39 6.26 -25.74 5.04
C PHE A 39 6.31 -26.18 6.50
N LYS A 40 7.31 -25.71 7.24
CA LYS A 40 7.41 -25.91 8.68
C LYS A 40 6.78 -24.70 9.38
N ALA A 41 5.46 -24.70 9.53
CA ALA A 41 4.71 -23.60 10.11
C ALA A 41 4.23 -23.91 11.53
N ALA A 42 4.28 -22.92 12.41
CA ALA A 42 3.65 -22.95 13.72
C ALA A 42 2.67 -21.79 13.88
N GLU A 43 1.65 -21.96 14.73
CA GLU A 43 0.66 -20.92 15.02
C GLU A 43 0.84 -20.42 16.45
N ILE A 44 0.74 -19.10 16.61
CA ILE A 44 0.78 -18.43 17.90
C ILE A 44 -0.42 -17.50 18.03
N ASN A 45 -1.13 -17.61 19.15
CA ASN A 45 -2.20 -16.73 19.54
C ASN A 45 -2.11 -16.33 21.01
N GLY A 46 -3.04 -15.50 21.49
CA GLY A 46 -3.04 -15.01 22.87
C GLY A 46 -3.22 -16.08 23.94
N ASN A 47 -3.72 -17.26 23.58
CA ASN A 47 -4.00 -18.38 24.48
C ASN A 47 -2.97 -19.51 24.32
N SER A 48 -1.86 -19.30 23.61
CA SER A 48 -0.81 -20.30 23.42
C SER A 48 0.05 -20.40 24.66
N ASP A 49 -0.09 -21.48 25.45
CA ASP A 49 0.70 -21.73 26.67
C ASP A 49 2.17 -22.01 26.34
N ASN A 50 2.45 -22.60 25.18
CA ASN A 50 3.78 -22.96 24.68
C ASN A 50 4.45 -21.91 23.79
N ARG A 51 4.01 -20.64 23.89
CA ARG A 51 4.50 -19.54 23.04
C ARG A 51 6.03 -19.43 23.03
N SER A 52 6.67 -19.48 24.20
CA SER A 52 8.12 -19.35 24.32
C SER A 52 8.86 -20.50 23.63
N GLU A 53 8.33 -21.72 23.72
CA GLU A 53 8.88 -22.89 23.05
C GLU A 53 8.79 -22.76 21.51
N ILE A 54 7.63 -22.39 21.00
CA ILE A 54 7.43 -22.18 19.55
C ILE A 54 8.37 -21.08 19.02
N LEU A 55 8.56 -19.99 19.76
CA LEU A 55 9.45 -18.91 19.35
C LEU A 55 10.93 -19.35 19.37
N ASN A 56 11.34 -20.16 20.35
CA ASN A 56 12.67 -20.75 20.40
C ASN A 56 12.90 -21.72 19.24
N ASP A 57 11.89 -22.54 18.93
CA ASP A 57 11.90 -23.46 17.80
C ASP A 57 11.98 -22.72 16.45
N PHE A 58 11.33 -21.58 16.34
CA PHE A 58 11.44 -20.71 15.18
C PHE A 58 12.83 -20.08 15.06
N ASN A 59 13.40 -19.59 16.18
CA ASN A 59 14.74 -19.04 16.19
C ASN A 59 15.80 -20.10 15.80
N SER A 60 15.65 -21.33 16.26
CA SER A 60 16.54 -22.46 15.93
C SER A 60 16.35 -23.01 14.51
N GLY A 61 15.30 -22.58 13.79
CA GLY A 61 15.02 -23.05 12.42
C GLY A 61 14.21 -24.35 12.33
N LYS A 62 13.67 -24.85 13.44
CA LYS A 62 12.72 -25.98 13.44
C LYS A 62 11.43 -25.60 12.70
N TYR A 63 10.97 -24.35 12.90
CA TYR A 63 9.93 -23.74 12.09
C TYR A 63 10.55 -22.61 11.25
N ASN A 64 10.04 -22.43 10.04
CA ASN A 64 10.41 -21.31 9.17
C ASN A 64 9.25 -20.31 8.94
N VAL A 65 8.06 -20.62 9.45
CA VAL A 65 6.88 -19.75 9.38
C VAL A 65 6.19 -19.69 10.72
N ILE A 66 5.87 -18.46 11.15
CA ILE A 66 4.97 -18.22 12.27
C ILE A 66 3.69 -17.58 11.73
N CYS A 67 2.55 -18.24 11.96
CA CYS A 67 1.21 -17.67 11.75
C CYS A 67 0.74 -17.04 13.06
N ASN A 68 0.36 -15.77 13.01
CA ASN A 68 -0.04 -15.01 14.19
C ASN A 68 -1.34 -14.26 13.96
N SER A 69 -2.31 -14.46 14.84
CA SER A 69 -3.61 -13.76 14.79
C SER A 69 -3.69 -12.54 15.71
N MET A 70 -2.83 -12.46 16.70
CA MET A 70 -2.64 -11.27 17.53
C MET A 70 -1.31 -10.63 17.16
N LEU A 71 -1.15 -9.35 17.43
CA LEU A 71 0.17 -8.76 17.37
C LEU A 71 1.08 -9.59 18.27
N LEU A 72 2.18 -10.08 17.71
CA LEU A 72 3.30 -10.55 18.50
C LEU A 72 3.81 -9.34 19.29
N THR A 73 3.00 -8.96 20.30
CA THR A 73 3.23 -7.81 21.15
C THR A 73 4.20 -8.18 22.22
N GLU A 74 4.90 -7.20 22.71
CA GLU A 74 5.75 -7.17 23.89
C GLU A 74 6.73 -8.35 24.09
N GLY A 75 7.99 -8.07 23.93
CA GLY A 75 9.08 -8.95 24.34
C GLY A 75 9.56 -9.97 23.30
N TRP A 76 8.88 -10.18 22.15
CA TRP A 76 9.45 -11.02 21.10
C TRP A 76 10.30 -10.20 20.14
N ASP A 77 11.53 -10.59 20.05
CA ASP A 77 12.51 -10.04 19.13
C ASP A 77 13.14 -11.19 18.33
N CYS A 78 13.02 -11.12 17.03
CA CYS A 78 13.66 -12.06 16.12
C CYS A 78 14.22 -11.29 14.91
N PRO A 79 15.42 -10.74 15.01
CA PRO A 79 16.05 -9.98 13.94
C PRO A 79 16.22 -10.78 12.64
N SER A 80 16.28 -12.11 12.76
CA SER A 80 16.43 -13.01 11.61
C SER A 80 15.18 -13.14 10.71
N VAL A 81 14.05 -12.53 11.08
CA VAL A 81 12.86 -12.47 10.21
C VAL A 81 13.19 -11.62 8.98
N ASP A 82 13.10 -12.24 7.82
CA ASP A 82 13.42 -11.64 6.51
C ASP A 82 12.23 -11.62 5.55
N CYS A 83 11.06 -12.08 6.00
CA CYS A 83 9.80 -11.98 5.27
C CYS A 83 8.62 -11.70 6.21
N VAL A 84 7.81 -10.72 5.87
CA VAL A 84 6.55 -10.39 6.56
C VAL A 84 5.40 -10.48 5.57
N VAL A 85 4.38 -11.27 5.93
CA VAL A 85 3.15 -11.44 5.14
C VAL A 85 1.99 -10.79 5.88
N VAL A 86 1.36 -9.80 5.26
CA VAL A 86 0.23 -9.07 5.84
C VAL A 86 -1.06 -9.56 5.20
N LEU A 87 -1.83 -10.34 5.97
CA LEU A 87 -3.18 -10.80 5.65
C LEU A 87 -4.23 -10.17 6.58
N ARG A 88 -3.79 -9.27 7.47
CA ARG A 88 -4.64 -8.57 8.43
C ARG A 88 -4.91 -7.15 7.94
N PRO A 89 -6.16 -6.84 7.51
CA PRO A 89 -6.52 -5.48 7.15
C PRO A 89 -6.42 -4.55 8.36
N THR A 90 -5.80 -3.40 8.18
CA THR A 90 -5.77 -2.34 9.20
C THR A 90 -5.83 -0.96 8.55
N LYS A 91 -6.53 -0.03 9.22
CA LYS A 91 -6.56 1.40 8.90
C LYS A 91 -5.61 2.20 9.81
N VAL A 92 -5.00 1.56 10.79
CA VAL A 92 -4.16 2.19 11.79
C VAL A 92 -2.70 2.03 11.38
N ARG A 93 -2.08 3.13 10.92
CA ARG A 93 -0.68 3.15 10.45
C ARG A 93 0.29 2.63 11.51
N SER A 94 0.14 3.04 12.77
CA SER A 94 1.02 2.57 13.84
C SER A 94 0.97 1.05 14.02
N LEU A 95 -0.21 0.44 13.86
CA LEU A 95 -0.38 -1.00 13.90
C LEU A 95 0.30 -1.70 12.72
N TYR A 96 0.17 -1.13 11.52
CA TYR A 96 0.85 -1.62 10.33
C TYR A 96 2.37 -1.55 10.49
N CYS A 97 2.89 -0.40 10.94
CA CYS A 97 4.32 -0.23 11.22
C CYS A 97 4.84 -1.19 12.29
N GLN A 98 4.04 -1.51 13.31
CA GLN A 98 4.40 -2.51 14.32
C GLN A 98 4.49 -3.92 13.75
N MET A 99 3.57 -4.31 12.86
CA MET A 99 3.61 -5.62 12.20
C MET A 99 4.87 -5.76 11.34
N VAL A 100 5.13 -4.80 10.48
CA VAL A 100 6.27 -4.83 9.56
C VAL A 100 7.59 -4.59 10.30
N GLY A 101 7.60 -3.69 11.28
CA GLY A 101 8.78 -3.33 12.07
C GLY A 101 9.44 -4.50 12.81
N ARG A 102 8.72 -5.63 12.97
CA ARG A 102 9.33 -6.86 13.50
C ARG A 102 10.40 -7.45 12.58
N GLY A 103 10.25 -7.22 11.28
CA GLY A 103 11.20 -7.67 10.27
C GLY A 103 12.24 -6.62 9.85
N THR A 104 12.13 -5.35 10.23
CA THR A 104 13.05 -4.30 9.76
C THR A 104 14.40 -4.30 10.47
N ARG A 105 14.54 -5.04 11.57
CA ARG A 105 15.81 -5.08 12.31
C ARG A 105 16.91 -5.76 11.49
N LEU A 106 18.10 -5.20 11.55
CA LEU A 106 19.28 -5.79 10.95
C LEU A 106 19.69 -7.05 11.71
N SER A 107 20.15 -8.05 10.98
CA SER A 107 20.69 -9.29 11.53
C SER A 107 21.93 -9.74 10.72
N PRO A 108 23.08 -9.08 10.92
CA PRO A 108 24.31 -9.41 10.18
C PRO A 108 24.72 -10.88 10.37
N GLU A 109 24.48 -11.44 11.56
CA GLU A 109 24.83 -12.82 11.91
C GLU A 109 24.09 -13.86 11.06
N THR A 110 22.91 -13.51 10.54
CA THR A 110 22.10 -14.42 9.70
C THR A 110 22.25 -14.14 8.21
N GLY A 111 23.08 -13.15 7.83
CA GLY A 111 23.26 -12.72 6.45
C GLY A 111 22.05 -12.00 5.85
N LYS A 112 21.13 -11.55 6.71
CA LYS A 112 19.95 -10.80 6.27
C LYS A 112 20.37 -9.42 5.77
N THR A 113 20.07 -9.13 4.51
CA THR A 113 20.34 -7.85 3.85
C THR A 113 19.07 -7.07 3.52
N GLU A 114 17.92 -7.75 3.47
CA GLU A 114 16.64 -7.17 3.06
C GLU A 114 15.48 -7.73 3.86
N LEU A 115 14.34 -7.05 3.84
CA LEU A 115 13.06 -7.55 4.32
C LEU A 115 12.09 -7.59 3.15
N LEU A 116 11.55 -8.77 2.87
CA LEU A 116 10.47 -8.92 1.91
C LEU A 116 9.12 -8.69 2.60
N ILE A 117 8.33 -7.76 2.08
CA ILE A 117 6.95 -7.52 2.54
C ILE A 117 5.99 -8.03 1.48
N LEU A 118 5.14 -8.98 1.85
CA LEU A 118 4.05 -9.46 1.01
C LEU A 118 2.72 -8.97 1.58
N ASP A 119 2.11 -8.03 0.90
CA ASP A 119 0.78 -7.51 1.21
C ASP A 119 -0.23 -8.07 0.21
N PHE A 120 -1.26 -8.77 0.72
CA PHE A 120 -2.32 -9.38 -0.09
C PHE A 120 -3.66 -8.62 0.01
N LEU A 121 -3.65 -7.45 0.64
CA LEU A 121 -4.87 -6.68 0.90
C LEU A 121 -5.29 -5.78 -0.26
N TRP A 122 -4.44 -5.64 -1.26
CA TRP A 122 -4.67 -4.82 -2.45
C TRP A 122 -5.83 -5.29 -3.35
N HIS A 123 -6.27 -6.55 -3.21
CA HIS A 123 -7.48 -7.05 -3.87
C HIS A 123 -8.79 -6.55 -3.22
N THR A 124 -8.72 -5.87 -2.09
CA THR A 124 -9.90 -5.29 -1.47
C THR A 124 -10.07 -3.86 -1.96
N GLU A 125 -11.21 -3.51 -2.54
CA GLU A 125 -11.58 -2.16 -3.02
C GLU A 125 -11.62 -1.07 -1.92
N ARG A 126 -11.08 -1.38 -0.74
CA ARG A 126 -11.08 -0.47 0.41
C ARG A 126 -9.82 0.39 0.38
N HIS A 127 -9.91 1.56 -0.21
CA HIS A 127 -8.83 2.56 -0.33
C HIS A 127 -8.28 3.10 1.01
N GLU A 128 -8.92 2.79 2.13
CA GLU A 128 -8.53 3.30 3.46
C GLU A 128 -7.60 2.36 4.25
N LEU A 129 -7.15 1.26 3.66
CA LEU A 129 -6.26 0.32 4.34
C LEU A 129 -4.81 0.76 4.22
N CYS A 130 -4.05 0.56 5.30
CA CYS A 130 -2.61 0.76 5.27
C CYS A 130 -1.94 -0.26 4.34
N ARG A 131 -0.95 0.20 3.57
CA ARG A 131 -0.20 -0.54 2.58
C ARG A 131 1.31 -0.33 2.78
N PRO A 132 2.18 -1.08 2.10
CA PRO A 132 3.63 -0.90 2.22
C PRO A 132 4.10 0.55 2.03
N ALA A 133 3.49 1.28 1.09
CA ALA A 133 3.79 2.69 0.85
C ALA A 133 3.66 3.57 2.12
N HIS A 134 2.72 3.27 3.01
CA HIS A 134 2.51 4.02 4.25
C HIS A 134 3.62 3.80 5.31
N LEU A 135 4.60 2.94 5.07
CA LEU A 135 5.76 2.79 5.95
C LEU A 135 6.69 4.00 5.86
N ILE A 136 6.88 4.53 4.66
CA ILE A 136 7.84 5.58 4.35
C ILE A 136 7.17 6.89 3.90
N CYS A 137 6.12 6.83 3.07
CA CYS A 137 5.45 8.02 2.56
C CYS A 137 4.64 8.73 3.65
N GLU A 138 4.90 10.02 3.86
CA GLU A 138 4.06 10.88 4.70
C GLU A 138 2.91 11.50 3.90
N ASN A 139 3.09 11.69 2.59
CA ASN A 139 2.11 12.27 1.70
C ASN A 139 1.21 11.18 1.12
N GLU A 140 -0.11 11.31 1.35
CA GLU A 140 -1.12 10.33 0.92
C GLU A 140 -1.18 10.18 -0.61
N GLU A 141 -0.99 11.27 -1.38
CA GLU A 141 -0.98 11.19 -2.85
C GLU A 141 0.22 10.38 -3.37
N VAL A 142 1.39 10.55 -2.75
CA VAL A 142 2.59 9.77 -3.09
C VAL A 142 2.40 8.31 -2.70
N ALA A 143 1.83 8.04 -1.52
CA ALA A 143 1.54 6.68 -1.07
C ALA A 143 0.55 5.96 -2.00
N GLN A 144 -0.47 6.66 -2.46
CA GLN A 144 -1.43 6.12 -3.41
C GLN A 144 -0.76 5.83 -4.77
N LYS A 145 0.02 6.78 -5.29
CA LYS A 145 0.72 6.61 -6.57
C LYS A 145 1.73 5.48 -6.52
N MET A 146 2.49 5.40 -5.44
CA MET A 146 3.41 4.29 -5.20
C MET A 146 2.69 2.94 -5.18
N THR A 147 1.52 2.88 -4.53
CA THR A 147 0.70 1.66 -4.50
C THR A 147 0.26 1.25 -5.91
N GLU A 148 -0.23 2.20 -6.72
CA GLU A 148 -0.61 1.95 -8.11
C GLU A 148 0.56 1.42 -8.95
N ASN A 149 1.75 2.01 -8.80
CA ASN A 149 2.97 1.59 -9.51
C ASN A 149 3.40 0.17 -9.09
N LEU A 150 3.33 -0.15 -7.78
CA LEU A 150 3.63 -1.49 -7.25
C LEU A 150 2.65 -2.54 -7.77
N GLU A 151 1.37 -2.23 -7.83
CA GLU A 151 0.33 -3.11 -8.39
C GLU A 151 0.56 -3.38 -9.89
N ALA A 152 0.95 -2.36 -10.63
CA ALA A 152 1.19 -2.47 -12.07
C ALA A 152 2.44 -3.30 -12.40
N SER A 153 3.50 -3.22 -11.59
CA SER A 153 4.77 -3.90 -11.86
C SER A 153 4.68 -5.42 -11.66
N GLY A 154 3.90 -5.88 -10.69
CA GLY A 154 3.76 -7.30 -10.34
C GLY A 154 5.04 -8.00 -9.86
N CYS A 155 6.13 -7.27 -9.69
CA CYS A 155 7.44 -7.75 -9.25
C CYS A 155 7.83 -7.09 -7.93
N PRO A 156 8.72 -7.71 -7.12
CA PRO A 156 9.35 -7.05 -5.99
C PRO A 156 10.11 -5.81 -6.46
N ILE A 157 9.89 -4.69 -5.79
CA ILE A 157 10.57 -3.42 -6.06
C ILE A 157 11.16 -2.93 -4.75
N ASP A 158 12.30 -2.24 -4.82
CA ASP A 158 12.84 -1.52 -3.69
C ASP A 158 11.89 -0.40 -3.28
N ILE A 159 11.61 -0.31 -1.98
CA ILE A 159 10.58 0.59 -1.47
C ILE A 159 11.03 2.06 -1.52
N GLU A 160 12.33 2.32 -1.38
CA GLU A 160 12.90 3.67 -1.46
C GLU A 160 12.91 4.16 -2.92
N GLU A 161 13.30 3.30 -3.87
CA GLU A 161 13.24 3.61 -5.30
C GLU A 161 11.79 3.87 -5.75
N ALA A 162 10.84 3.07 -5.26
CA ALA A 162 9.42 3.23 -5.56
C ALA A 162 8.84 4.55 -5.02
N GLU A 163 9.30 5.04 -3.86
CA GLU A 163 8.89 6.34 -3.31
C GLU A 163 9.39 7.49 -4.17
N VAL A 164 10.66 7.46 -4.58
CA VAL A 164 11.24 8.48 -5.45
C VAL A 164 10.47 8.56 -6.76
N GLN A 165 10.25 7.42 -7.41
CA GLN A 165 9.50 7.36 -8.66
C GLN A 165 8.06 7.88 -8.50
N ALA A 166 7.36 7.47 -7.44
CA ALA A 166 6.00 7.94 -7.18
C ALA A 166 5.95 9.44 -6.90
N SER A 167 6.95 10.00 -6.24
CA SER A 167 7.07 11.43 -5.97
C SER A 167 7.23 12.22 -7.27
N GLU A 168 8.06 11.76 -8.18
CA GLU A 168 8.25 12.36 -9.52
C GLU A 168 6.94 12.27 -10.33
N ASP A 169 6.29 11.12 -10.35
CA ASP A 169 5.02 10.90 -11.06
C ASP A 169 3.92 11.85 -10.55
N VAL A 170 3.82 12.08 -9.25
CA VAL A 170 2.85 13.03 -8.65
C VAL A 170 3.15 14.46 -9.10
N VAL A 171 4.41 14.87 -9.15
CA VAL A 171 4.78 16.22 -9.65
C VAL A 171 4.36 16.38 -11.10
N VAL A 172 4.69 15.42 -11.96
CA VAL A 172 4.31 15.44 -13.38
C VAL A 172 2.78 15.51 -13.54
N GLN A 173 2.03 14.69 -12.81
CA GLN A 173 0.57 14.70 -12.86
C GLN A 173 -0.04 16.05 -12.43
N ARG A 174 0.53 16.69 -11.41
CA ARG A 174 0.09 18.04 -10.98
C ARG A 174 0.37 19.09 -12.05
N GLU A 175 1.53 19.04 -12.68
CA GLU A 175 1.89 19.96 -13.77
C GLU A 175 0.96 19.79 -14.98
N GLU A 176 0.68 18.55 -15.39
CA GLU A 176 -0.26 18.25 -16.47
C GLU A 176 -1.68 18.71 -16.15
N ALA A 177 -2.16 18.45 -14.93
CA ALA A 177 -3.47 18.89 -14.47
C ALA A 177 -3.59 20.42 -14.49
N LEU A 178 -2.55 21.14 -14.02
CA LEU A 178 -2.50 22.59 -14.05
C LEU A 178 -2.49 23.14 -15.47
N ALA A 179 -1.67 22.55 -16.36
CA ALA A 179 -1.61 22.92 -17.77
C ALA A 179 -2.97 22.73 -18.47
N LYS A 180 -3.66 21.63 -18.17
CA LYS A 180 -5.00 21.36 -18.67
C LYS A 180 -6.01 22.40 -18.18
N GLN A 181 -6.02 22.71 -16.89
CA GLN A 181 -6.89 23.75 -16.31
C GLN A 181 -6.63 25.10 -16.95
N LEU A 182 -5.36 25.51 -17.10
CA LEU A 182 -4.99 26.76 -17.78
C LEU A 182 -5.46 26.80 -19.24
N SER A 183 -5.35 25.67 -19.95
CA SER A 183 -5.83 25.56 -21.33
C SER A 183 -7.35 25.69 -21.42
N GLU A 184 -8.08 25.07 -20.50
CA GLU A 184 -9.54 25.18 -20.41
C GLU A 184 -9.99 26.60 -20.03
N MET A 185 -9.31 27.25 -19.10
CA MET A 185 -9.56 28.65 -18.76
C MET A 185 -9.33 29.60 -19.96
N LYS A 186 -8.25 29.37 -20.72
CA LYS A 186 -8.00 30.12 -21.99
C LYS A 186 -9.08 29.86 -23.02
N LYS A 187 -9.58 28.63 -23.16
CA LYS A 187 -10.71 28.30 -24.07
C LYS A 187 -12.01 28.96 -23.61
N ARG A 188 -12.28 29.00 -22.30
CA ARG A 188 -13.45 29.68 -21.73
C ARG A 188 -13.38 31.20 -21.97
N LYS A 189 -12.22 31.85 -21.77
CA LYS A 189 -12.01 33.25 -22.05
C LYS A 189 -12.22 33.60 -23.54
N ARG A 190 -11.88 32.69 -24.47
CA ARG A 190 -12.13 32.85 -25.89
C ARG A 190 -13.60 32.67 -26.30
N LYS A 191 -14.41 31.98 -25.47
CA LYS A 191 -15.86 31.82 -25.67
C LYS A 191 -16.68 32.92 -24.99
N LEU A 192 -16.08 33.72 -24.12
CA LEU A 192 -16.69 34.91 -23.58
C LEU A 192 -16.66 35.97 -24.66
N VAL A 193 -17.83 36.14 -25.32
CA VAL A 193 -18.31 37.23 -26.12
C VAL A 193 -17.20 38.09 -26.68
N ASP A 194 -17.04 38.07 -27.99
CA ASP A 194 -16.27 39.09 -28.68
C ASP A 194 -16.89 40.46 -28.28
N PRO A 195 -16.17 41.33 -27.54
CA PRO A 195 -16.72 42.59 -27.04
C PRO A 195 -17.26 43.46 -28.18
N ILE A 196 -16.68 43.32 -29.38
CA ILE A 196 -17.10 44.04 -30.57
C ILE A 196 -18.47 43.56 -31.05
N GLN A 197 -18.75 42.27 -31.03
CA GLN A 197 -20.09 41.77 -31.38
C GLN A 197 -21.15 42.14 -30.34
N PHE A 198 -20.77 42.21 -29.06
CA PHE A 198 -21.68 42.63 -28.00
C PHE A 198 -22.01 44.12 -28.13
N GLU A 199 -21.03 44.99 -28.36
CA GLU A 199 -21.27 46.42 -28.61
C GLU A 199 -22.09 46.66 -29.87
N MET A 200 -21.85 45.94 -30.95
CA MET A 200 -22.65 46.02 -32.19
C MET A 200 -24.10 45.56 -31.99
N SER A 201 -24.32 44.54 -31.16
CA SER A 201 -25.68 44.06 -30.85
C SER A 201 -26.46 45.05 -30.01
N ILE A 202 -25.80 45.72 -29.02
CA ILE A 202 -26.43 46.76 -28.19
C ILE A 202 -26.75 48.01 -29.03
N GLN A 203 -25.85 48.43 -29.88
CA GLN A 203 -26.10 49.59 -30.76
C GLN A 203 -27.24 49.35 -31.77
N ALA A 204 -27.42 48.11 -32.24
CA ALA A 204 -28.52 47.75 -33.16
C ALA A 204 -29.90 47.72 -32.48
N GLU A 205 -29.97 47.34 -31.21
CA GLU A 205 -31.22 47.29 -30.45
C GLU A 205 -31.61 48.68 -29.86
N ASP A 206 -30.65 49.50 -29.46
CA ASP A 206 -30.90 50.83 -28.84
C ASP A 206 -31.36 51.90 -29.84
N LEU A 207 -31.05 51.72 -31.11
CA LEU A 207 -31.46 52.70 -32.15
C LEU A 207 -32.89 52.50 -32.68
N SER A 208 -33.53 51.36 -32.37
CA SER A 208 -34.91 51.07 -32.84
C SER A 208 -35.98 51.71 -31.95
N GLY A 209 -35.63 52.25 -30.79
CA GLY A 209 -36.55 52.81 -29.79
C GLY A 209 -36.67 54.32 -29.76
N TYR A 210 -35.81 55.07 -30.45
CA TYR A 210 -35.90 56.54 -30.55
C TYR A 210 -36.46 56.97 -31.87
N ALA A 211 -37.78 57.01 -31.96
CA ALA A 211 -38.42 57.84 -32.95
C ALA A 211 -38.33 59.35 -32.51
N PRO A 212 -37.86 60.24 -33.36
CA PRO A 212 -37.84 61.67 -33.01
C PRO A 212 -39.28 62.16 -32.82
N VAL A 213 -39.59 62.72 -31.65
CA VAL A 213 -40.82 63.42 -31.40
C VAL A 213 -40.68 64.79 -32.09
N SER A 214 -41.49 64.95 -33.08
CA SER A 214 -41.70 66.26 -33.81
C SER A 214 -42.53 67.21 -33.00
#